data_c7a09bc92680a6e97c425039f24a6d77
#
_entry.id   c7a09bc92680a6e97c425039f24a6d77
#
_cell.length_a   1.000
_cell.length_b   1.000
_cell.length_c   1.000
_cell.angle_alpha   90.00
_cell.angle_beta   90.00
_cell.angle_gamma   90.00
#
_symmetry.space_group_name_H-M   'P 1'
#
loop_
_entity.id
_entity.type
_entity.pdbx_description
1 polymer ?
#
loop_
_entity_poly.entity_id
_entity_poly.type
_entity_poly.pdbx_seq_one_letter_code
_entity_poly.pdbx_strand_id
1 'polypeptide(L)'
;MAGRVIKRLLAGVLTVAVVIPGNFVPAQAAEEPQEDYLIYPNPHKVEYQEGDYILGKELNVIYDKGIDEATKNRLQEAADLKGIEVNEAEQPKEGATNVYVGVHGQDGTAEDNITEEYQPEDSLFGKTDSYFLASDENVISVLGKDADSAFYGLTTLYHVFAQMDSLTIRNFEIEDYADVVSRGRLSAHRNTRLICNIHPISSSLHDLL
;
A
#
# COMPACT_ATOMS: atom_id res chain seq x y z
N MET A 1 -7.95 17.96 -26.99
CA MET A 1 -8.56 16.62 -26.89
C MET A 1 -7.75 15.69 -27.77
N ALA A 2 -6.85 14.91 -27.24
CA ALA A 2 -6.14 13.88 -27.97
C ALA A 2 -5.89 12.72 -26.98
N GLY A 3 -6.81 11.73 -27.04
CA GLY A 3 -6.69 10.51 -26.25
C GLY A 3 -5.42 9.75 -26.63
N ARG A 4 -4.56 9.51 -25.67
CA ARG A 4 -3.42 8.61 -25.81
C ARG A 4 -3.93 7.17 -25.75
N VAL A 5 -4.09 6.54 -26.93
CA VAL A 5 -4.25 5.10 -27.04
C VAL A 5 -2.88 4.48 -26.81
N ILE A 6 -2.64 3.90 -25.66
CA ILE A 6 -1.44 3.11 -25.37
C ILE A 6 -1.53 1.83 -26.20
N LYS A 7 -0.74 1.76 -27.27
CA LYS A 7 -0.53 0.53 -28.06
C LYS A 7 0.39 -0.39 -27.25
N ARG A 8 -0.17 -1.43 -26.65
CA ARG A 8 0.60 -2.55 -26.11
C ARG A 8 1.36 -3.21 -27.25
N LEU A 9 2.67 -3.00 -27.32
CA LEU A 9 3.57 -3.71 -28.23
C LEU A 9 3.88 -5.08 -27.62
N LEU A 10 3.23 -6.13 -28.13
CA LEU A 10 3.69 -7.50 -27.92
C LEU A 10 5.08 -7.65 -28.54
N ALA A 11 6.11 -7.72 -27.72
CA ALA A 11 7.44 -8.13 -28.14
C ALA A 11 7.44 -9.64 -28.36
N GLY A 12 7.22 -10.05 -29.60
CA GLY A 12 7.36 -11.44 -30.00
C GLY A 12 8.83 -11.86 -29.91
N VAL A 13 9.17 -12.69 -28.93
CA VAL A 13 10.45 -13.38 -28.89
C VAL A 13 10.46 -14.46 -29.95
N LEU A 14 11.22 -14.23 -31.02
CA LEU A 14 11.48 -15.22 -32.04
C LEU A 14 12.49 -16.26 -31.52
N THR A 15 11.98 -17.34 -30.96
CA THR A 15 12.83 -18.47 -30.51
C THR A 15 13.20 -19.31 -31.71
N VAL A 16 14.44 -19.26 -32.12
CA VAL A 16 15.00 -20.20 -33.09
C VAL A 16 15.15 -21.56 -32.41
N ALA A 17 14.28 -22.49 -32.73
CA ALA A 17 14.37 -23.87 -32.30
C ALA A 17 15.50 -24.59 -33.05
N VAL A 18 16.62 -24.83 -32.36
CA VAL A 18 17.63 -25.81 -32.79
C VAL A 18 17.09 -27.19 -32.44
N VAL A 19 16.73 -27.97 -33.44
CA VAL A 19 16.26 -29.34 -33.26
C VAL A 19 17.46 -30.20 -32.93
N ILE A 20 17.64 -30.54 -31.65
CA ILE A 20 18.53 -31.65 -31.21
C ILE A 20 17.60 -32.85 -30.97
N PRO A 21 17.84 -34.01 -31.61
CA PRO A 21 17.04 -35.21 -31.39
C PRO A 21 17.45 -35.85 -30.04
N GLY A 22 16.76 -35.50 -29.02
CA GLY A 22 16.78 -36.03 -27.66
C GLY A 22 15.71 -35.29 -26.88
N ASN A 23 14.73 -36.06 -26.36
CA ASN A 23 13.57 -35.49 -25.62
C ASN A 23 14.02 -34.67 -24.40
N PHE A 24 14.48 -33.44 -24.63
CA PHE A 24 14.56 -32.43 -23.60
C PHE A 24 13.21 -31.70 -23.55
N VAL A 25 12.32 -32.16 -22.70
CA VAL A 25 11.20 -31.37 -22.24
C VAL A 25 11.83 -30.33 -21.30
N PRO A 26 11.86 -29.04 -21.64
CA PRO A 26 12.24 -28.06 -20.63
C PRO A 26 11.23 -28.20 -19.50
N ALA A 27 11.71 -28.55 -18.31
CA ALA A 27 10.91 -28.40 -17.12
C ALA A 27 10.58 -26.90 -17.06
N GLN A 28 9.33 -26.52 -17.39
CA GLN A 28 8.78 -25.27 -16.93
C GLN A 28 8.93 -25.31 -15.41
N ALA A 29 9.79 -24.45 -14.89
CA ALA A 29 9.76 -24.15 -13.47
C ALA A 29 8.33 -23.71 -13.20
N ALA A 30 7.58 -24.52 -12.46
CA ALA A 30 6.31 -24.10 -11.95
C ALA A 30 6.64 -22.88 -11.07
N GLU A 31 6.17 -21.71 -11.45
CA GLU A 31 6.17 -20.55 -10.58
C GLU A 31 5.42 -21.00 -9.33
N GLU A 32 6.10 -21.02 -8.18
CA GLU A 32 5.43 -21.28 -6.93
C GLU A 32 4.35 -20.20 -6.75
N PRO A 33 3.12 -20.58 -6.38
CA PRO A 33 2.05 -19.59 -6.18
C PRO A 33 2.54 -18.59 -5.13
N GLN A 34 2.63 -17.35 -5.54
CA GLN A 34 3.04 -16.26 -4.67
C GLN A 34 1.96 -16.09 -3.58
N GLU A 35 2.32 -16.26 -2.31
CA GLU A 35 1.38 -16.16 -1.20
C GLU A 35 0.84 -14.73 -1.08
N ASP A 36 -0.44 -14.60 -0.69
CA ASP A 36 -1.08 -13.32 -0.44
C ASP A 36 -0.53 -12.67 0.82
N TYR A 37 -0.45 -11.33 0.84
CA TYR A 37 -0.02 -10.63 2.04
C TYR A 37 -1.01 -10.78 3.19
N LEU A 38 -0.51 -11.07 4.38
CA LEU A 38 -1.29 -11.11 5.61
C LEU A 38 -1.48 -9.70 6.16
N ILE A 39 -2.68 -9.14 6.00
CA ILE A 39 -3.03 -7.80 6.45
C ILE A 39 -4.03 -7.94 7.61
N TYR A 40 -3.79 -7.28 8.73
CA TYR A 40 -4.67 -7.30 9.90
C TYR A 40 -5.06 -5.89 10.35
N PRO A 41 -6.38 -5.61 10.51
CA PRO A 41 -7.52 -6.47 10.15
C PRO A 41 -7.56 -6.79 8.66
N ASN A 42 -8.30 -7.82 8.25
CA ASN A 42 -8.47 -8.13 6.83
C ASN A 42 -9.17 -6.96 6.14
N PRO A 43 -8.62 -6.42 5.06
CA PRO A 43 -9.29 -5.39 4.27
C PRO A 43 -10.60 -5.91 3.66
N HIS A 44 -11.53 -4.99 3.37
CA HIS A 44 -12.80 -5.32 2.76
C HIS A 44 -12.66 -5.83 1.31
N LYS A 45 -11.69 -5.31 0.59
CA LYS A 45 -11.40 -5.73 -0.77
C LYS A 45 -9.88 -5.76 -0.98
N VAL A 46 -9.39 -6.86 -1.54
CA VAL A 46 -8.00 -7.02 -2.01
C VAL A 46 -8.06 -7.70 -3.36
N GLU A 47 -7.49 -7.06 -4.35
CA GLU A 47 -7.34 -7.60 -5.70
C GLU A 47 -5.86 -7.64 -6.06
N TYR A 48 -5.31 -8.84 -6.29
CA TYR A 48 -3.95 -9.00 -6.80
C TYR A 48 -3.98 -9.02 -8.32
N GLN A 49 -3.09 -8.26 -8.93
CA GLN A 49 -2.92 -8.20 -10.36
C GLN A 49 -1.70 -9.01 -10.79
N GLU A 50 -1.59 -9.31 -12.07
CA GLU A 50 -0.41 -9.99 -12.62
C GLU A 50 0.81 -9.07 -12.56
N GLY A 51 1.96 -9.66 -12.21
CA GLY A 51 3.23 -8.97 -12.17
C GLY A 51 3.66 -8.52 -10.78
N ASP A 52 4.92 -8.21 -10.74
CA ASP A 52 5.61 -7.64 -9.60
C ASP A 52 6.69 -6.67 -10.12
N TYR A 53 7.22 -5.84 -9.23
CA TYR A 53 8.36 -5.00 -9.57
C TYR A 53 9.29 -4.83 -8.37
N ILE A 54 10.50 -4.38 -8.65
CA ILE A 54 11.51 -4.17 -7.61
C ILE A 54 11.48 -2.69 -7.21
N LEU A 55 11.19 -2.43 -5.93
CA LEU A 55 11.28 -1.10 -5.35
C LEU A 55 12.70 -0.54 -5.49
N GLY A 56 12.79 0.73 -5.80
CA GLY A 56 14.04 1.47 -5.73
C GLY A 56 14.57 1.54 -4.30
N LYS A 57 15.84 1.89 -4.15
CA LYS A 57 16.44 2.21 -2.83
C LYS A 57 16.00 3.58 -2.31
N GLU A 58 15.24 4.30 -3.09
CA GLU A 58 14.73 5.63 -2.84
C GLU A 58 13.28 5.68 -3.32
N LEU A 59 12.37 6.16 -2.48
CA LEU A 59 11.00 6.49 -2.84
C LEU A 59 10.91 7.98 -3.10
N ASN A 60 10.36 8.36 -4.25
CA ASN A 60 10.04 9.73 -4.60
C ASN A 60 8.58 9.98 -4.23
N VAL A 61 8.34 10.72 -3.13
CA VAL A 61 7.02 10.80 -2.51
C VAL A 61 6.38 12.16 -2.76
N ILE A 62 5.18 12.13 -3.32
CA ILE A 62 4.33 13.30 -3.57
C ILE A 62 3.20 13.28 -2.55
N TYR A 63 3.19 14.25 -1.63
CA TYR A 63 2.14 14.43 -0.65
C TYR A 63 1.22 15.56 -1.05
N ASP A 64 -0.09 15.33 -0.97
CA ASP A 64 -1.05 16.40 -1.08
C ASP A 64 -1.13 17.25 0.21
N LYS A 65 -1.71 18.44 0.08
CA LYS A 65 -2.01 19.28 1.23
C LYS A 65 -2.96 18.55 2.16
N GLY A 66 -2.77 18.66 3.45
CA GLY A 66 -3.61 17.98 4.43
C GLY A 66 -3.06 16.66 4.93
N ILE A 67 -2.02 16.11 4.30
CA ILE A 67 -1.26 14.98 4.86
C ILE A 67 -0.40 15.52 6.03
N ASP A 68 -0.60 14.95 7.20
CA ASP A 68 0.08 15.36 8.42
C ASP A 68 1.41 14.63 8.65
N GLU A 69 2.20 15.12 9.61
CA GLU A 69 3.49 14.53 9.97
C GLU A 69 3.38 13.09 10.50
N ALA A 70 2.28 12.73 11.15
CA ALA A 70 2.08 11.36 11.63
C ALA A 70 1.95 10.39 10.46
N THR A 71 1.23 10.80 9.43
CA THR A 71 1.06 10.04 8.18
C THR A 71 2.38 9.93 7.41
N LYS A 72 3.15 11.03 7.29
CA LYS A 72 4.49 10.99 6.69
C LYS A 72 5.44 10.06 7.44
N ASN A 73 5.45 10.14 8.76
CA ASN A 73 6.27 9.27 9.60
C ASN A 73 5.89 7.79 9.45
N ARG A 74 4.62 7.45 9.21
CA ARG A 74 4.20 6.07 8.97
C ARG A 74 4.83 5.51 7.68
N LEU A 75 4.90 6.30 6.61
CA LEU A 75 5.61 5.88 5.39
C LEU A 75 7.11 5.71 5.65
N GLN A 76 7.73 6.63 6.40
CA GLN A 76 9.14 6.51 6.78
C GLN A 76 9.40 5.21 7.54
N GLU A 77 8.55 4.88 8.53
CA GLU A 77 8.65 3.62 9.28
C GLU A 77 8.53 2.38 8.37
N ALA A 78 7.65 2.42 7.38
CA ALA A 78 7.52 1.34 6.40
C ALA A 78 8.79 1.19 5.55
N ALA A 79 9.31 2.30 5.03
CA ALA A 79 10.53 2.33 4.21
C ALA A 79 11.77 1.87 5.01
N ASP A 80 11.88 2.26 6.27
CA ASP A 80 12.98 1.89 7.17
C ASP A 80 13.09 0.37 7.36
N LEU A 81 11.98 -0.37 7.32
CA LEU A 81 12.00 -1.84 7.38
C LEU A 81 12.83 -2.47 6.27
N LYS A 82 12.96 -1.79 5.15
CA LYS A 82 13.68 -2.25 3.95
C LYS A 82 14.94 -1.47 3.66
N GLY A 83 15.29 -0.49 4.48
CA GLY A 83 16.43 0.39 4.26
C GLY A 83 16.28 1.25 3.01
N ILE A 84 15.04 1.69 2.72
CA ILE A 84 14.71 2.54 1.59
C ILE A 84 14.66 4.00 2.08
N GLU A 85 15.28 4.92 1.33
CA GLU A 85 15.23 6.35 1.61
C GLU A 85 13.90 6.96 1.12
N VAL A 86 13.32 7.86 1.90
CA VAL A 86 12.11 8.60 1.54
C VAL A 86 12.48 10.03 1.18
N ASN A 87 12.20 10.43 -0.06
CA ASN A 87 12.44 11.78 -0.55
C ASN A 87 11.12 12.44 -0.94
N GLU A 88 10.76 13.50 -0.22
CA GLU A 88 9.59 14.32 -0.54
C GLU A 88 9.85 15.14 -1.82
N ALA A 89 8.90 15.11 -2.75
CA ALA A 89 9.00 15.76 -4.04
C ALA A 89 7.65 16.38 -4.47
N GLU A 90 7.71 17.36 -5.36
CA GLU A 90 6.51 17.97 -5.94
C GLU A 90 6.07 17.30 -7.26
N GLN A 91 6.94 16.52 -7.88
CA GLN A 91 6.73 15.92 -9.19
C GLN A 91 7.26 14.48 -9.24
N PRO A 92 6.63 13.61 -10.06
CA PRO A 92 7.13 12.26 -10.27
C PRO A 92 8.50 12.29 -10.94
N LYS A 93 9.31 11.29 -10.62
CA LYS A 93 10.66 11.10 -11.14
C LYS A 93 10.71 9.86 -12.03
N GLU A 94 11.13 10.04 -13.29
CA GLU A 94 11.26 8.92 -14.22
C GLU A 94 12.32 7.92 -13.72
N GLY A 95 11.99 6.64 -13.76
CA GLY A 95 12.88 5.55 -13.35
C GLY A 95 13.02 5.37 -11.83
N ALA A 96 12.29 6.13 -11.01
CA ALA A 96 12.20 5.94 -9.56
C ALA A 96 10.86 5.28 -9.19
N THR A 97 10.79 4.71 -8.00
CA THR A 97 9.51 4.34 -7.42
C THR A 97 8.82 5.60 -6.90
N ASN A 98 7.71 5.98 -7.53
CA ASN A 98 6.92 7.13 -7.12
C ASN A 98 5.83 6.71 -6.15
N VAL A 99 5.65 7.48 -5.09
CA VAL A 99 4.60 7.24 -4.09
C VAL A 99 3.70 8.47 -4.04
N TYR A 100 2.41 8.29 -4.28
CA TYR A 100 1.41 9.33 -4.17
C TYR A 100 0.59 9.13 -2.91
N VAL A 101 0.51 10.15 -2.07
CA VAL A 101 -0.27 10.11 -0.83
C VAL A 101 -1.18 11.32 -0.80
N GLY A 102 -2.48 11.08 -0.98
CA GLY A 102 -3.50 12.11 -1.13
C GLY A 102 -4.66 11.98 -0.16
N VAL A 103 -5.46 13.03 -0.12
CA VAL A 103 -6.74 13.12 0.59
C VAL A 103 -7.83 13.42 -0.41
N HIS A 104 -8.86 12.58 -0.45
CA HIS A 104 -9.97 12.71 -1.39
C HIS A 104 -10.71 14.05 -1.26
N GLY A 105 -10.98 14.69 -2.40
CA GLY A 105 -11.70 15.97 -2.48
C GLY A 105 -10.86 17.20 -2.13
N GLN A 106 -9.54 17.11 -2.16
CA GLN A 106 -8.64 18.24 -1.90
C GLN A 106 -7.92 18.81 -3.15
N ASP A 107 -8.24 18.29 -4.33
CA ASP A 107 -7.67 18.73 -5.61
C ASP A 107 -6.12 18.78 -5.58
N GLY A 108 -5.47 17.70 -5.16
CA GLY A 108 -4.03 17.59 -5.05
C GLY A 108 -3.39 16.80 -6.21
N THR A 109 -2.08 16.93 -6.38
CA THR A 109 -1.34 16.19 -7.42
C THR A 109 -1.42 14.68 -7.22
N ALA A 110 -1.39 14.21 -5.97
CA ALA A 110 -1.50 12.79 -5.67
C ALA A 110 -2.92 12.30 -5.93
N GLU A 111 -3.95 13.01 -5.48
CA GLU A 111 -5.35 12.67 -5.74
C GLU A 111 -5.63 12.61 -7.25
N ASP A 112 -5.20 13.63 -8.01
CA ASP A 112 -5.43 13.70 -9.46
C ASP A 112 -4.82 12.48 -10.18
N ASN A 113 -3.57 12.11 -9.84
CA ASN A 113 -2.92 10.95 -10.45
C ASN A 113 -3.62 9.64 -10.08
N ILE A 114 -4.01 9.46 -8.80
CA ILE A 114 -4.69 8.24 -8.34
C ILE A 114 -6.06 8.10 -8.99
N THR A 115 -6.84 9.17 -9.04
CA THR A 115 -8.19 9.14 -9.62
C THR A 115 -8.17 9.00 -11.14
N GLU A 116 -7.17 9.54 -11.84
CA GLU A 116 -7.00 9.35 -13.29
C GLU A 116 -6.65 7.90 -13.63
N GLU A 117 -5.80 7.24 -12.84
CA GLU A 117 -5.31 5.89 -13.10
C GLU A 117 -6.29 4.79 -12.66
N TYR A 118 -6.77 4.86 -11.41
CA TYR A 118 -7.53 3.75 -10.78
C TYR A 118 -9.03 4.00 -10.69
N GLN A 119 -9.48 5.26 -10.69
CA GLN A 119 -10.89 5.66 -10.59
C GLN A 119 -11.62 4.99 -9.41
N PRO A 120 -11.09 5.08 -8.16
CA PRO A 120 -11.75 4.50 -7.01
C PRO A 120 -13.16 5.07 -6.83
N GLU A 121 -14.10 4.23 -6.37
CA GLU A 121 -15.49 4.67 -6.24
C GLU A 121 -15.65 5.74 -5.15
N ASP A 122 -16.31 6.87 -5.46
CA ASP A 122 -16.63 7.94 -4.49
C ASP A 122 -17.37 7.41 -3.24
N SER A 123 -18.15 6.34 -3.41
CA SER A 123 -18.87 5.69 -2.32
C SER A 123 -17.95 5.14 -1.22
N LEU A 124 -16.70 4.79 -1.55
CA LEU A 124 -15.70 4.37 -0.58
C LEU A 124 -15.41 5.50 0.41
N PHE A 125 -15.19 6.72 -0.07
CA PHE A 125 -14.82 7.87 0.77
C PHE A 125 -15.98 8.44 1.58
N GLY A 126 -17.19 7.92 1.40
CA GLY A 126 -18.32 8.14 2.30
C GLY A 126 -18.25 7.36 3.62
N LYS A 127 -17.37 6.37 3.72
CA LYS A 127 -17.25 5.47 4.88
C LYS A 127 -16.24 6.01 5.91
N THR A 128 -16.24 5.43 7.10
CA THR A 128 -15.35 5.84 8.19
C THR A 128 -13.95 5.26 7.99
N ASP A 129 -12.91 6.06 8.18
CA ASP A 129 -11.49 5.66 8.08
C ASP A 129 -11.17 4.94 6.75
N SER A 130 -11.85 5.34 5.68
CA SER A 130 -11.74 4.67 4.38
C SER A 130 -10.51 5.11 3.59
N TYR A 131 -9.88 4.16 2.92
CA TYR A 131 -8.76 4.43 2.04
C TYR A 131 -8.74 3.48 0.83
N PHE A 132 -8.08 3.95 -0.21
CA PHE A 132 -7.64 3.19 -1.37
C PHE A 132 -6.12 3.07 -1.33
N LEU A 133 -5.58 1.89 -1.61
CA LEU A 133 -4.15 1.64 -1.71
C LEU A 133 -3.89 0.76 -2.92
N ALA A 134 -2.99 1.18 -3.78
CA ALA A 134 -2.56 0.39 -4.94
C ALA A 134 -1.04 0.35 -5.07
N SER A 135 -0.56 -0.69 -5.73
CA SER A 135 0.83 -0.87 -6.12
C SER A 135 0.88 -1.43 -7.53
N ASP A 136 1.45 -0.68 -8.47
CA ASP A 136 1.56 -1.07 -9.88
C ASP A 136 2.77 -0.37 -10.55
N GLU A 137 3.52 -1.12 -11.36
CA GLU A 137 4.59 -0.63 -12.26
C GLU A 137 5.49 0.49 -11.72
N ASN A 138 6.09 0.34 -10.54
CA ASN A 138 6.91 1.35 -9.84
C ASN A 138 6.13 2.54 -9.26
N VAL A 139 4.83 2.41 -9.10
CA VAL A 139 3.97 3.40 -8.46
C VAL A 139 3.28 2.78 -7.25
N ILE A 140 3.28 3.50 -6.14
CA ILE A 140 2.46 3.20 -4.96
C ILE A 140 1.52 4.37 -4.76
N SER A 141 0.23 4.10 -4.63
CA SER A 141 -0.83 5.09 -4.54
C SER A 141 -1.66 4.90 -3.28
N VAL A 142 -1.77 5.93 -2.46
CA VAL A 142 -2.58 5.93 -1.24
C VAL A 142 -3.51 7.13 -1.26
N LEU A 143 -4.81 6.90 -1.25
CA LEU A 143 -5.82 7.94 -1.18
C LEU A 143 -6.72 7.69 0.03
N GLY A 144 -6.65 8.55 1.02
CA GLY A 144 -7.51 8.50 2.19
C GLY A 144 -8.69 9.44 2.08
N LYS A 145 -9.79 9.15 2.75
CA LYS A 145 -10.88 10.11 2.97
C LYS A 145 -10.40 11.40 3.66
N ASP A 146 -9.46 11.25 4.56
CA ASP A 146 -8.78 12.29 5.34
C ASP A 146 -7.36 11.82 5.70
N ALA A 147 -6.60 12.61 6.44
CA ALA A 147 -5.23 12.27 6.83
C ALA A 147 -5.15 11.00 7.68
N ASP A 148 -6.10 10.81 8.62
CA ASP A 148 -6.16 9.60 9.45
C ASP A 148 -6.40 8.35 8.59
N SER A 149 -7.27 8.47 7.59
CA SER A 149 -7.56 7.39 6.63
C SER A 149 -6.32 7.06 5.77
N ALA A 150 -5.59 8.07 5.29
CA ALA A 150 -4.32 7.87 4.58
C ALA A 150 -3.27 7.19 5.48
N PHE A 151 -3.21 7.54 6.77
CA PHE A 151 -2.36 6.87 7.75
C PHE A 151 -2.68 5.37 7.86
N TYR A 152 -3.97 4.98 7.82
CA TYR A 152 -4.36 3.56 7.82
C TYR A 152 -3.94 2.86 6.52
N GLY A 153 -4.06 3.50 5.37
CA GLY A 153 -3.54 2.99 4.11
C GLY A 153 -2.03 2.74 4.16
N LEU A 154 -1.26 3.69 4.70
CA LEU A 154 0.18 3.51 4.92
C LEU A 154 0.51 2.47 6.00
N THR A 155 -0.39 2.23 6.95
CA THR A 155 -0.23 1.12 7.91
C THR A 155 -0.41 -0.23 7.22
N THR A 156 -1.33 -0.32 6.27
CA THR A 156 -1.46 -1.51 5.42
C THR A 156 -0.21 -1.72 4.56
N LEU A 157 0.33 -0.66 3.95
CA LEU A 157 1.60 -0.73 3.22
C LEU A 157 2.77 -1.17 4.13
N TYR A 158 2.82 -0.71 5.38
CA TYR A 158 3.79 -1.18 6.37
C TYR A 158 3.69 -2.71 6.57
N HIS A 159 2.46 -3.27 6.66
CA HIS A 159 2.28 -4.72 6.77
C HIS A 159 2.78 -5.46 5.52
N VAL A 160 2.55 -4.89 4.33
CA VAL A 160 3.10 -5.43 3.07
C VAL A 160 4.63 -5.43 3.10
N PHE A 161 5.23 -4.28 3.40
CA PHE A 161 6.69 -4.17 3.45
C PHE A 161 7.32 -5.09 4.49
N ALA A 162 6.69 -5.28 5.65
CA ALA A 162 7.18 -6.18 6.70
C ALA A 162 7.30 -7.64 6.22
N GLN A 163 6.46 -8.06 5.26
CA GLN A 163 6.41 -9.43 4.75
C GLN A 163 7.26 -9.67 3.50
N MET A 164 7.74 -8.63 2.86
CA MET A 164 8.61 -8.77 1.69
C MET A 164 9.98 -9.34 2.11
N ASP A 165 10.43 -10.42 1.49
CA ASP A 165 11.78 -10.99 1.73
C ASP A 165 12.88 -10.19 1.01
N SER A 166 12.51 -9.50 -0.08
CA SER A 166 13.38 -8.66 -0.91
C SER A 166 12.72 -7.29 -1.12
N LEU A 167 13.19 -6.52 -2.06
CA LEU A 167 12.53 -5.28 -2.49
C LEU A 167 11.45 -5.52 -3.57
N THR A 168 11.08 -6.77 -3.83
CA THR A 168 10.04 -7.11 -4.81
C THR A 168 8.67 -6.97 -4.17
N ILE A 169 7.79 -6.19 -4.80
CA ILE A 169 6.40 -5.99 -4.40
C ILE A 169 5.49 -6.42 -5.53
N ARG A 170 4.36 -7.06 -5.20
CA ARG A 170 3.33 -7.47 -6.15
C ARG A 170 2.46 -6.28 -6.53
N ASN A 171 1.85 -6.38 -7.71
CA ASN A 171 0.79 -5.47 -8.09
C ASN A 171 -0.51 -5.85 -7.37
N PHE A 172 -1.16 -4.87 -6.75
CA PHE A 172 -2.42 -5.07 -6.03
C PHE A 172 -3.23 -3.77 -5.92
N GLU A 173 -4.52 -3.94 -5.65
CA GLU A 173 -5.43 -2.88 -5.22
C GLU A 173 -6.14 -3.30 -3.94
N ILE A 174 -6.25 -2.40 -2.99
CA ILE A 174 -6.89 -2.60 -1.69
C ILE A 174 -7.86 -1.45 -1.42
N GLU A 175 -9.09 -1.79 -1.06
CA GLU A 175 -10.06 -0.86 -0.52
C GLU A 175 -10.45 -1.30 0.88
N ASP A 176 -10.38 -0.38 1.84
CA ASP A 176 -10.74 -0.69 3.22
C ASP A 176 -11.40 0.48 3.93
N TYR A 177 -12.13 0.19 4.98
CA TYR A 177 -12.81 1.15 5.83
C TYR A 177 -13.12 0.53 7.20
N ALA A 178 -13.46 1.35 8.19
CA ALA A 178 -13.81 0.85 9.50
C ALA A 178 -15.29 0.46 9.58
N ASP A 179 -15.57 -0.78 10.03
CA ASP A 179 -16.94 -1.24 10.32
C ASP A 179 -17.53 -0.57 11.56
N VAL A 180 -16.67 -0.04 12.43
CA VAL A 180 -17.08 0.60 13.68
C VAL A 180 -16.41 1.98 13.82
N VAL A 181 -17.19 2.97 14.23
CA VAL A 181 -16.73 4.35 14.37
C VAL A 181 -15.75 4.53 15.54
N SER A 182 -15.76 3.63 16.52
CA SER A 182 -14.92 3.74 17.71
C SER A 182 -14.06 2.51 17.92
N ARG A 183 -12.75 2.73 17.98
CA ARG A 183 -11.78 1.70 18.36
C ARG A 183 -11.32 1.98 19.78
N GLY A 184 -11.54 1.07 20.70
CA GLY A 184 -11.15 1.22 22.10
C GLY A 184 -10.77 -0.11 22.73
N ARG A 185 -9.83 -0.05 23.66
CA ARG A 185 -9.48 -1.19 24.50
C ARG A 185 -10.17 -1.07 25.85
N LEU A 186 -11.02 -2.03 26.17
CA LEU A 186 -11.59 -2.13 27.49
C LEU A 186 -10.59 -2.80 28.43
N SER A 187 -10.18 -2.10 29.48
CA SER A 187 -9.45 -2.72 30.58
C SER A 187 -10.32 -2.68 31.86
N ALA A 188 -10.50 -3.84 32.48
CA ALA A 188 -11.20 -3.94 33.74
C ALA A 188 -10.22 -3.71 34.92
N HIS A 189 -10.43 -2.67 35.68
CA HIS A 189 -9.74 -2.46 36.95
C HIS A 189 -10.48 -3.19 38.07
N ARG A 190 -9.73 -3.66 39.10
CA ARG A 190 -10.27 -4.39 40.27
C ARG A 190 -11.41 -3.68 41.02
N ASN A 191 -11.63 -2.40 40.74
CA ASN A 191 -12.68 -1.61 41.40
C ASN A 191 -13.89 -1.33 40.52
N THR A 192 -14.23 -2.24 39.59
CA THR A 192 -15.47 -2.21 38.80
C THR A 192 -15.65 -0.95 37.94
N ARG A 193 -14.62 -0.19 37.65
CA ARG A 193 -14.69 0.86 36.63
C ARG A 193 -14.12 0.36 35.31
N LEU A 194 -14.94 0.24 34.32
CA LEU A 194 -14.51 0.06 32.94
C LEU A 194 -13.89 1.37 32.48
N ILE A 195 -12.59 1.36 32.20
CA ILE A 195 -11.89 2.50 31.63
C ILE A 195 -11.58 2.16 30.19
N CYS A 196 -12.12 2.95 29.27
CA CYS A 196 -11.70 2.92 27.88
C CYS A 196 -10.37 3.67 27.77
N ASN A 197 -9.28 2.96 27.63
CA ASN A 197 -7.96 3.55 27.42
C ASN A 197 -7.54 3.36 25.96
N ILE A 198 -7.37 4.47 25.28
CA ILE A 198 -6.90 4.53 23.89
C ILE A 198 -5.36 4.47 23.82
N HIS A 199 -4.64 4.50 24.97
CA HIS A 199 -3.18 4.48 25.04
C HIS A 199 -2.60 3.24 25.71
N PRO A 200 -1.34 2.86 25.36
CA PRO A 200 -0.74 1.62 25.82
C PRO A 200 -0.59 1.58 27.36
N ILE A 201 -0.89 0.41 27.89
CA ILE A 201 -0.79 0.10 29.32
C ILE A 201 0.69 0.04 29.71
N SER A 202 1.21 1.10 30.27
CA SER A 202 2.52 1.02 30.91
C SER A 202 2.52 1.27 32.43
N SER A 203 1.37 1.54 33.02
CA SER A 203 1.35 1.95 34.44
C SER A 203 0.57 1.06 35.41
N SER A 204 -0.02 -0.05 34.96
CA SER A 204 -0.94 -0.84 35.78
C SER A 204 -0.33 -2.09 36.44
N LEU A 205 0.96 -2.37 36.23
CA LEU A 205 1.63 -3.56 36.80
C LEU A 205 2.46 -3.26 38.04
N HIS A 206 2.56 -2.00 38.47
CA HIS A 206 3.39 -1.63 39.63
C HIS A 206 2.62 -1.46 40.95
N ASP A 207 1.29 -1.45 40.91
CA ASP A 207 0.45 -1.28 42.10
C ASP A 207 -0.14 -2.60 42.63
N LEU A 208 0.47 -3.75 42.33
CA LEU A 208 0.03 -5.07 42.78
C LEU A 208 1.09 -5.85 43.56
N LEU A 209 2.01 -5.12 44.25
CA LEU A 209 2.86 -5.72 45.30
C LEU A 209 2.62 -5.03 46.61
#